data_dc2cb65810136dd65b082618fe386d0d
#
_entry.id   dc2cb65810136dd65b082618fe386d0d
#
_cell.length_a   1.000
_cell.length_b   1.000
_cell.length_c   1.000
_cell.angle_alpha   90.00
_cell.angle_beta   90.00
_cell.angle_gamma   90.00
#
_symmetry.space_group_name_H-M   'P 1'
#
loop_
_entity.id
_entity.type
_entity.pdbx_description
1 polymer ?
#
loop_
_entity_poly.entity_id
_entity_poly.type
_entity_poly.pdbx_seq_one_letter_code
_entity_poly.pdbx_strand_id
1 'polypeptide(L)'
;MPIEITLERRQLPLTSTEAALAKGATSRHALRRQFDRAIAAKQALFEPAGALKVDEATLRWSIHRYSEQLVPDAMGQIKFFLSLQRPFYFEPGFAPLFYFTHKSGVQGFSVSKSAVSAVSEGVGAVILQRVMAARILHRPINDFPDLIGTAAASGSQITTSKLYLMEVKGTCMRSVAEMQQTLAEEVFRLAAFTAAAQDLEPARAMVGVLVGVVIHTVDRFSALLIEVTL
;
A
#
# COMPACT_ATOMS: atom_id res chain seq x y z
N MET A 1 -16.35 14.75 -5.17
CA MET A 1 -15.44 15.42 -4.22
C MET A 1 -14.06 14.82 -4.41
N PRO A 2 -12.97 15.59 -4.48
CA PRO A 2 -11.64 15.02 -4.59
C PRO A 2 -11.26 14.28 -3.30
N ILE A 3 -10.57 13.16 -3.46
CA ILE A 3 -9.98 12.39 -2.37
C ILE A 3 -8.55 12.90 -2.20
N GLU A 4 -8.21 13.28 -0.99
CA GLU A 4 -6.86 13.72 -0.63
C GLU A 4 -6.08 12.55 -0.03
N ILE A 5 -4.91 12.27 -0.59
CA ILE A 5 -4.00 11.22 -0.15
C ILE A 5 -2.72 11.89 0.33
N THR A 6 -2.52 11.96 1.65
CA THR A 6 -1.26 12.44 2.23
C THR A 6 -0.19 11.39 2.03
N LEU A 7 0.98 11.79 1.55
CA LEU A 7 2.08 10.89 1.24
C LEU A 7 3.24 11.07 2.22
N GLU A 8 3.71 9.96 2.76
CA GLU A 8 4.96 9.88 3.51
C GLU A 8 5.85 8.83 2.85
N ARG A 9 7.14 9.06 2.79
CA ARG A 9 8.11 8.23 2.07
C ARG A 9 9.30 7.88 2.93
N ARG A 10 9.83 6.68 2.73
CA ARG A 10 11.08 6.21 3.31
C ARG A 10 11.88 5.47 2.24
N GLN A 11 13.17 5.79 2.14
CA GLN A 11 14.12 5.06 1.31
C GLN A 11 14.80 3.97 2.15
N LEU A 12 14.96 2.80 1.58
CA LEU A 12 15.65 1.67 2.18
C LEU A 12 16.68 1.10 1.19
N PRO A 13 17.85 1.74 1.06
CA PRO A 13 18.93 1.19 0.25
C PRO A 13 19.53 -0.02 0.96
N LEU A 14 19.59 -1.15 0.26
CA LEU A 14 20.21 -2.39 0.74
C LEU A 14 21.60 -2.54 0.17
N THR A 15 22.52 -2.96 1.02
CA THR A 15 23.82 -3.47 0.57
C THR A 15 23.68 -4.88 0.00
N SER A 16 24.66 -5.34 -0.77
CA SER A 16 24.70 -6.71 -1.29
C SER A 16 24.58 -7.77 -0.18
N THR A 17 25.15 -7.51 0.98
CA THR A 17 25.06 -8.40 2.16
C THR A 17 23.63 -8.45 2.69
N GLU A 18 22.95 -7.31 2.81
CA GLU A 18 21.56 -7.25 3.28
C GLU A 18 20.59 -7.89 2.27
N ALA A 19 20.84 -7.70 0.98
CA ALA A 19 20.09 -8.36 -0.08
C ALA A 19 20.26 -9.89 -0.02
N ALA A 20 21.47 -10.37 0.20
CA ALA A 20 21.74 -11.80 0.41
C ALA A 20 21.06 -12.35 1.68
N LEU A 21 21.08 -11.59 2.77
CA LEU A 21 20.36 -11.95 4.00
C LEU A 21 18.85 -12.02 3.76
N ALA A 22 18.27 -11.06 3.03
CA ALA A 22 16.85 -11.08 2.70
C ALA A 22 16.47 -12.33 1.90
N LYS A 23 17.21 -12.66 0.86
CA LYS A 23 16.99 -13.89 0.05
C LYS A 23 17.11 -15.16 0.90
N GLY A 24 18.15 -15.26 1.71
CA GLY A 24 18.37 -16.45 2.56
C GLY A 24 17.36 -16.59 3.70
N ALA A 25 16.77 -15.49 4.14
CA ALA A 25 15.83 -15.45 5.25
C ALA A 25 14.43 -16.02 4.90
N THR A 26 14.12 -16.20 3.63
CA THR A 26 12.83 -16.81 3.18
C THR A 26 12.65 -18.23 3.73
N SER A 27 13.74 -18.94 4.00
CA SER A 27 13.73 -20.31 4.51
C SER A 27 14.34 -20.48 5.90
N ARG A 28 14.89 -19.41 6.51
CA ARG A 28 15.67 -19.54 7.76
C ARG A 28 15.42 -18.38 8.74
N HIS A 29 14.71 -18.66 9.83
CA HIS A 29 14.43 -17.68 10.88
C HIS A 29 15.66 -16.95 11.48
N ALA A 30 16.82 -17.62 11.52
CA ALA A 30 18.04 -17.00 12.01
C ALA A 30 18.52 -15.87 11.09
N LEU A 31 18.47 -16.06 9.78
CA LEU A 31 18.81 -15.04 8.78
C LEU A 31 17.77 -13.92 8.76
N ARG A 32 16.50 -14.23 8.99
CA ARG A 32 15.46 -13.20 9.17
C ARG A 32 15.81 -12.26 10.31
N ARG A 33 16.17 -12.77 11.49
CA ARG A 33 16.57 -11.93 12.61
C ARG A 33 17.84 -11.12 12.35
N GLN A 34 18.78 -11.65 11.54
CA GLN A 34 19.96 -10.89 11.13
C GLN A 34 19.60 -9.76 10.17
N PHE A 35 18.74 -10.03 9.19
CA PHE A 35 18.22 -9.01 8.29
C PHE A 35 17.50 -7.90 9.06
N ASP A 36 16.55 -8.26 9.92
CA ASP A 36 15.78 -7.28 10.72
C ASP A 36 16.70 -6.39 11.56
N ARG A 37 17.77 -6.93 12.16
CA ARG A 37 18.77 -6.13 12.88
C ARG A 37 19.57 -5.21 11.95
N ALA A 38 19.96 -5.70 10.79
CA ALA A 38 20.75 -4.92 9.83
C ALA A 38 19.96 -3.72 9.32
N ILE A 39 18.66 -3.89 9.02
CA ILE A 39 17.83 -2.79 8.54
C ILE A 39 17.29 -1.90 9.66
N ALA A 40 17.24 -2.38 10.92
CA ALA A 40 16.75 -1.57 12.05
C ALA A 40 17.54 -0.26 12.21
N ALA A 41 18.85 -0.29 11.99
CA ALA A 41 19.70 0.90 12.02
C ALA A 41 19.43 1.87 10.86
N LYS A 42 18.83 1.38 9.78
CA LYS A 42 18.48 2.16 8.58
C LYS A 42 17.01 2.58 8.55
N GLN A 43 16.23 2.22 9.57
CA GLN A 43 14.85 2.63 9.69
C GLN A 43 14.76 4.12 10.02
N ALA A 44 15.09 4.95 9.03
CA ALA A 44 14.76 6.36 9.07
C ALA A 44 13.26 6.57 9.29
N LEU A 45 12.89 7.68 9.90
CA LEU A 45 11.51 8.09 10.00
C LEU A 45 10.92 8.28 8.59
N PHE A 46 9.63 8.10 8.46
CA PHE A 46 8.93 8.51 7.25
C PHE A 46 9.00 10.03 7.13
N GLU A 47 9.32 10.51 5.93
CA GLU A 47 9.39 11.92 5.61
C GLU A 47 8.15 12.33 4.81
N PRO A 48 7.58 13.51 5.07
CA PRO A 48 6.48 14.03 4.26
C PRO A 48 6.88 14.12 2.79
N ALA A 49 6.05 13.54 1.91
CA ALA A 49 6.27 13.53 0.47
C ALA A 49 5.16 14.28 -0.31
N GLY A 50 4.40 15.12 0.39
CA GLY A 50 3.33 15.92 -0.18
C GLY A 50 1.95 15.29 -0.09
N ALA A 51 1.05 15.74 -0.94
CA ALA A 51 -0.30 15.21 -1.03
C ALA A 51 -0.73 15.06 -2.48
N LEU A 52 -1.53 14.05 -2.75
CA LEU A 52 -2.11 13.76 -4.05
C LEU A 52 -3.63 13.95 -3.98
N LYS A 53 -4.18 14.74 -4.89
CA LYS A 53 -5.63 14.86 -5.05
C LYS A 53 -6.09 14.01 -6.22
N VAL A 54 -7.05 13.14 -5.95
CA VAL A 54 -7.60 12.20 -6.93
C VAL A 54 -9.11 12.35 -6.94
N ASP A 55 -9.70 12.52 -8.10
CA ASP A 55 -11.16 12.45 -8.19
C ASP A 55 -11.64 11.00 -8.01
N GLU A 56 -12.84 10.86 -7.48
CA GLU A 56 -13.39 9.54 -7.17
C GLU A 56 -13.56 8.66 -8.42
N ALA A 57 -13.88 9.25 -9.56
CA ALA A 57 -14.05 8.49 -10.80
C ALA A 57 -12.72 7.88 -11.25
N THR A 58 -11.64 8.66 -11.17
CA THR A 58 -10.28 8.16 -11.44
C THR A 58 -9.91 7.01 -10.48
N LEU A 59 -10.19 7.15 -9.18
CA LEU A 59 -9.89 6.09 -8.23
C LEU A 59 -10.75 4.83 -8.50
N ARG A 60 -12.05 4.97 -8.76
CA ARG A 60 -12.93 3.86 -9.14
C ARG A 60 -12.44 3.14 -10.39
N TRP A 61 -12.03 3.91 -11.40
CA TRP A 61 -11.45 3.34 -12.61
C TRP A 61 -10.15 2.57 -12.29
N SER A 62 -9.28 3.14 -11.45
CA SER A 62 -8.03 2.50 -11.03
C SER A 62 -8.30 1.20 -10.28
N ILE A 63 -9.25 1.19 -9.36
CA ILE A 63 -9.68 -0.02 -8.64
C ILE A 63 -10.15 -1.08 -9.65
N HIS A 64 -11.07 -0.71 -10.52
CA HIS A 64 -11.60 -1.66 -11.51
C HIS A 64 -10.52 -2.23 -12.43
N ARG A 65 -9.54 -1.42 -12.79
CA ARG A 65 -8.49 -1.81 -13.74
C ARG A 65 -7.36 -2.61 -13.09
N TYR A 66 -6.99 -2.30 -11.86
CA TYR A 66 -5.76 -2.77 -11.25
C TYR A 66 -5.94 -3.57 -9.97
N SER A 67 -7.11 -3.59 -9.34
CA SER A 67 -7.34 -4.45 -8.20
C SER A 67 -7.48 -5.92 -8.62
N GLU A 68 -6.90 -6.79 -7.83
CA GLU A 68 -7.10 -8.23 -7.93
C GLU A 68 -8.48 -8.63 -7.41
N GLN A 69 -8.99 -7.88 -6.44
CA GLN A 69 -10.25 -8.17 -5.78
C GLN A 69 -11.44 -7.83 -6.69
N LEU A 70 -12.22 -8.84 -7.04
CA LEU A 70 -13.46 -8.66 -7.80
C LEU A 70 -14.59 -8.21 -6.87
N VAL A 71 -14.47 -7.02 -6.32
CA VAL A 71 -15.47 -6.46 -5.40
C VAL A 71 -16.37 -5.48 -6.14
N PRO A 72 -17.66 -5.76 -6.26
CA PRO A 72 -18.60 -4.78 -6.77
C PRO A 72 -18.63 -3.55 -5.86
N ASP A 73 -18.43 -2.38 -6.44
CA ASP A 73 -18.47 -1.09 -5.73
C ASP A 73 -17.70 -1.05 -4.40
N ALA A 74 -16.39 -1.36 -4.45
CA ALA A 74 -15.53 -1.34 -3.26
C ALA A 74 -15.58 0.02 -2.53
N MET A 75 -15.60 1.14 -3.26
CA MET A 75 -15.73 2.48 -2.68
C MET A 75 -17.08 2.68 -1.98
N GLY A 76 -18.16 2.18 -2.54
CA GLY A 76 -19.48 2.22 -1.92
C GLY A 76 -19.53 1.44 -0.61
N GLN A 77 -18.90 0.26 -0.56
CA GLN A 77 -18.81 -0.52 0.68
C GLN A 77 -18.01 0.22 1.77
N ILE A 78 -16.89 0.85 1.42
CA ILE A 78 -16.12 1.68 2.37
C ILE A 78 -16.95 2.88 2.84
N LYS A 79 -17.61 3.58 1.95
CA LYS A 79 -18.48 4.72 2.30
C LYS A 79 -19.61 4.32 3.23
N PHE A 80 -20.26 3.22 2.94
CA PHE A 80 -21.32 2.67 3.79
C PHE A 80 -20.77 2.36 5.18
N PHE A 81 -19.67 1.63 5.28
CA PHE A 81 -19.04 1.31 6.55
C PHE A 81 -18.68 2.57 7.35
N LEU A 82 -18.02 3.54 6.72
CA LEU A 82 -17.63 4.80 7.37
C LEU A 82 -18.85 5.63 7.79
N SER A 83 -19.96 5.55 7.07
CA SER A 83 -21.20 6.22 7.47
C SER A 83 -21.79 5.64 8.76
N LEU A 84 -21.63 4.33 8.97
CA LEU A 84 -22.05 3.67 10.20
C LEU A 84 -21.22 4.06 11.42
N GLN A 85 -20.01 4.57 11.22
CA GLN A 85 -19.10 5.01 12.28
C GLN A 85 -19.36 6.46 12.72
N ARG A 86 -20.18 7.20 12.00
CA ARG A 86 -20.57 8.55 12.43
C ARG A 86 -21.42 8.42 13.69
N PRO A 87 -21.17 9.28 14.71
CA PRO A 87 -22.09 9.35 15.82
C PRO A 87 -23.46 9.74 15.27
N PHE A 88 -24.44 8.88 15.43
CA PHE A 88 -25.81 9.24 15.13
C PHE A 88 -26.22 10.31 16.13
N TYR A 89 -26.58 11.48 15.64
CA TYR A 89 -27.23 12.47 16.46
C TYR A 89 -28.63 11.93 16.78
N PHE A 90 -28.86 11.70 18.05
CA PHE A 90 -30.22 11.41 18.54
C PHE A 90 -31.03 12.67 18.42
N GLU A 91 -32.08 12.63 17.65
CA GLU A 91 -33.16 13.59 17.89
C GLU A 91 -33.79 13.27 19.26
N PRO A 92 -33.96 14.27 20.12
CA PRO A 92 -34.62 14.06 21.43
C PRO A 92 -35.97 13.39 21.25
N GLY A 93 -36.19 12.27 21.92
CA GLY A 93 -37.45 11.54 21.87
C GLY A 93 -37.45 10.24 21.08
N PHE A 94 -36.42 9.92 20.37
CA PHE A 94 -36.30 8.63 19.73
C PHE A 94 -35.72 7.59 20.68
N ALA A 95 -36.34 6.43 20.70
CA ALA A 95 -35.84 5.30 21.46
C ALA A 95 -34.47 4.84 20.97
N PRO A 96 -33.65 4.26 21.88
CA PRO A 96 -32.28 3.91 21.60
C PRO A 96 -32.11 2.71 20.66
N LEU A 97 -32.96 2.54 19.66
CA LEU A 97 -32.80 1.58 18.58
C LEU A 97 -31.49 1.80 17.80
N PHE A 98 -30.87 2.94 18.03
CA PHE A 98 -29.66 3.41 17.40
C PHE A 98 -28.44 3.27 18.29
N TYR A 99 -28.49 2.41 19.27
CA TYR A 99 -27.33 1.97 20.04
C TYR A 99 -26.26 1.24 19.22
N PHE A 100 -26.40 1.24 17.93
CA PHE A 100 -25.33 0.85 17.01
C PHE A 100 -24.17 1.83 17.02
N THR A 101 -24.12 2.60 18.03
CA THR A 101 -23.09 3.55 18.16
C THR A 101 -21.82 2.89 18.60
N HIS A 102 -20.94 3.13 17.85
CA HIS A 102 -19.53 3.39 17.98
C HIS A 102 -18.75 2.71 19.12
N LYS A 103 -19.33 2.33 20.25
CA LYS A 103 -18.59 1.68 21.35
C LYS A 103 -18.76 0.18 21.40
N SER A 104 -19.84 -0.33 20.92
CA SER A 104 -19.96 -1.78 20.78
C SER A 104 -19.14 -2.29 19.59
N GLY A 105 -18.42 -1.38 18.92
CA GLY A 105 -17.92 -1.65 17.61
C GLY A 105 -18.92 -2.61 17.04
N VAL A 106 -19.92 -2.16 16.37
CA VAL A 106 -21.04 -2.96 15.89
C VAL A 106 -20.58 -4.40 15.79
N GLN A 107 -20.77 -5.17 16.87
CA GLN A 107 -20.22 -6.52 16.96
C GLN A 107 -20.77 -7.25 15.75
N GLY A 108 -19.90 -7.57 14.80
CA GLY A 108 -20.26 -8.20 13.54
C GLY A 108 -20.19 -7.32 12.28
N PHE A 109 -20.06 -5.99 12.37
CA PHE A 109 -19.84 -5.15 11.21
C PHE A 109 -18.35 -4.77 11.09
N SER A 110 -17.60 -5.58 10.39
CA SER A 110 -16.28 -5.21 9.93
C SER A 110 -16.37 -4.72 8.48
N VAL A 111 -15.55 -3.73 8.14
CA VAL A 111 -15.34 -3.38 6.74
C VAL A 111 -14.90 -4.62 5.96
N SER A 112 -15.41 -4.78 4.76
CA SER A 112 -14.99 -5.87 3.88
C SER A 112 -13.48 -5.76 3.62
N LYS A 113 -12.72 -6.79 4.02
CA LYS A 113 -11.28 -6.85 3.76
C LYS A 113 -10.96 -6.74 2.28
N SER A 114 -11.73 -7.42 1.44
CA SER A 114 -11.59 -7.36 -0.02
C SER A 114 -11.88 -5.96 -0.57
N ALA A 115 -12.85 -5.23 0.00
CA ALA A 115 -13.09 -3.84 -0.41
C ALA A 115 -11.95 -2.91 -0.02
N VAL A 116 -11.38 -3.07 1.18
CA VAL A 116 -10.21 -2.31 1.62
C VAL A 116 -9.00 -2.62 0.75
N SER A 117 -8.75 -3.90 0.45
CA SER A 117 -7.67 -4.32 -0.44
C SER A 117 -7.84 -3.69 -1.82
N ALA A 118 -9.04 -3.82 -2.42
CA ALA A 118 -9.34 -3.27 -3.73
C ALA A 118 -9.10 -1.75 -3.82
N VAL A 119 -9.57 -0.99 -2.82
CA VAL A 119 -9.36 0.46 -2.78
C VAL A 119 -7.87 0.78 -2.62
N SER A 120 -7.16 0.04 -1.78
CA SER A 120 -5.74 0.26 -1.53
C SER A 120 -4.88 -0.06 -2.75
N GLU A 121 -5.16 -1.14 -3.46
CA GLU A 121 -4.52 -1.49 -4.73
C GLU A 121 -4.78 -0.40 -5.80
N GLY A 122 -6.01 0.12 -5.87
CA GLY A 122 -6.34 1.26 -6.72
C GLY A 122 -5.55 2.51 -6.38
N VAL A 123 -5.35 2.81 -5.09
CA VAL A 123 -4.49 3.90 -4.61
C VAL A 123 -3.03 3.65 -4.98
N GLY A 124 -2.52 2.42 -4.75
CA GLY A 124 -1.17 2.02 -5.13
C GLY A 124 -0.91 2.25 -6.63
N ALA A 125 -1.86 1.86 -7.47
CA ALA A 125 -1.76 2.07 -8.92
C ALA A 125 -1.70 3.56 -9.29
N VAL A 126 -2.50 4.43 -8.64
CA VAL A 126 -2.45 5.88 -8.85
C VAL A 126 -1.10 6.45 -8.39
N ILE A 127 -0.58 5.99 -7.25
CA ILE A 127 0.75 6.40 -6.75
C ILE A 127 1.83 5.99 -7.74
N LEU A 128 1.82 4.74 -8.21
CA LEU A 128 2.80 4.25 -9.17
C LEU A 128 2.81 5.09 -10.45
N GLN A 129 1.62 5.48 -10.95
CA GLN A 129 1.50 6.27 -12.16
C GLN A 129 1.83 7.76 -11.97
N ARG A 130 1.32 8.39 -10.91
CA ARG A 130 1.40 9.86 -10.76
C ARG A 130 2.59 10.34 -9.92
N VAL A 131 2.99 9.57 -8.91
CA VAL A 131 4.09 9.94 -8.01
C VAL A 131 5.41 9.39 -8.51
N MET A 132 5.41 8.14 -8.98
CA MET A 132 6.62 7.49 -9.49
C MET A 132 6.78 7.62 -11.02
N ALA A 133 5.83 8.29 -11.69
CA ALA A 133 5.79 8.47 -13.14
C ALA A 133 6.02 7.15 -13.91
N ALA A 134 5.47 6.05 -13.39
CA ALA A 134 5.64 4.73 -13.94
C ALA A 134 4.41 4.28 -14.74
N ARG A 135 4.65 3.52 -15.79
CA ARG A 135 3.60 2.80 -16.52
C ARG A 135 3.42 1.43 -15.88
N ILE A 136 2.20 1.07 -15.54
CA ILE A 136 1.87 -0.27 -15.06
C ILE A 136 1.92 -1.24 -16.25
N LEU A 137 2.73 -2.27 -16.12
CA LEU A 137 2.93 -3.31 -17.13
C LEU A 137 2.04 -4.51 -16.87
N HIS A 138 1.96 -4.93 -15.62
CA HIS A 138 1.32 -6.16 -15.25
C HIS A 138 0.77 -6.08 -13.83
N ARG A 139 -0.24 -6.88 -13.56
CA ARG A 139 -0.81 -7.19 -12.27
C ARG A 139 -0.82 -8.71 -12.13
N PRO A 140 0.11 -9.30 -11.38
CA PRO A 140 0.07 -10.72 -11.07
C PRO A 140 -1.25 -11.09 -10.38
N ILE A 141 -1.76 -12.28 -10.64
CA ILE A 141 -3.00 -12.77 -10.03
C ILE A 141 -2.64 -13.82 -9.01
N ASN A 142 -3.14 -13.65 -7.77
CA ASN A 142 -2.85 -14.51 -6.62
C ASN A 142 -1.35 -14.67 -6.35
N ASP A 143 -0.54 -13.68 -6.68
CA ASP A 143 0.90 -13.73 -6.52
C ASP A 143 1.47 -12.39 -6.06
N PHE A 144 2.71 -12.40 -5.67
CA PHE A 144 3.48 -11.25 -5.24
C PHE A 144 4.40 -10.79 -6.38
N PRO A 145 4.55 -9.50 -6.64
CA PRO A 145 3.89 -8.33 -6.03
C PRO A 145 2.53 -8.02 -6.66
N ASP A 146 1.74 -7.14 -6.03
CA ASP A 146 0.42 -6.73 -6.55
C ASP A 146 0.50 -6.03 -7.92
N LEU A 147 1.53 -5.21 -8.15
CA LEU A 147 1.72 -4.46 -9.39
C LEU A 147 3.18 -4.47 -9.85
N ILE A 148 3.36 -4.57 -11.16
CA ILE A 148 4.65 -4.39 -11.82
C ILE A 148 4.56 -3.19 -12.75
N GLY A 149 5.51 -2.25 -12.59
CA GLY A 149 5.58 -1.04 -13.41
C GLY A 149 6.98 -0.78 -13.95
N THR A 150 7.07 0.10 -14.93
CA THR A 150 8.34 0.58 -15.46
C THR A 150 8.35 2.10 -15.49
N ALA A 151 9.50 2.71 -15.24
CA ALA A 151 9.64 4.14 -15.43
C ALA A 151 9.29 4.51 -16.87
N ALA A 152 8.52 5.57 -17.05
CA ALA A 152 8.26 6.12 -18.37
C ALA A 152 9.59 6.58 -18.95
N ALA A 153 9.98 6.03 -20.09
CA ALA A 153 11.18 6.49 -20.80
C ALA A 153 10.93 7.90 -21.33
N SER A 154 11.61 8.89 -20.76
CA SER A 154 11.71 10.20 -21.40
C SER A 154 12.81 10.14 -22.44
N GLY A 155 12.45 10.00 -23.71
CA GLY A 155 13.40 9.98 -24.84
C GLY A 155 13.66 8.60 -25.42
N SER A 156 14.26 8.58 -26.59
CA SER A 156 14.44 7.43 -27.47
C SER A 156 15.46 6.35 -27.04
N GLN A 157 15.93 6.37 -25.80
CA GLN A 157 16.84 5.33 -25.28
C GLN A 157 16.16 4.47 -24.23
N ILE A 158 15.82 3.26 -24.63
CA ILE A 158 15.17 2.20 -23.81
C ILE A 158 16.14 1.58 -22.78
N THR A 159 17.35 2.07 -22.63
CA THR A 159 18.47 1.33 -22.07
C THR A 159 18.61 1.34 -20.54
N THR A 160 17.75 2.01 -19.77
CA THR A 160 17.78 1.94 -18.29
C THR A 160 16.39 2.07 -17.66
N SER A 161 15.44 1.29 -18.12
CA SER A 161 14.12 1.30 -17.49
C SER A 161 14.18 0.64 -16.12
N LYS A 162 13.91 1.42 -15.06
CA LYS A 162 13.67 0.85 -13.73
C LYS A 162 12.39 0.03 -13.77
N LEU A 163 12.44 -1.16 -13.17
CA LEU A 163 11.26 -1.94 -12.89
C LEU A 163 10.84 -1.72 -11.42
N TYR A 164 9.59 -1.40 -11.23
CA TYR A 164 8.97 -1.27 -9.92
C TYR A 164 8.17 -2.52 -9.61
N LEU A 165 8.43 -3.09 -8.45
CA LEU A 165 7.75 -4.25 -7.89
C LEU A 165 6.96 -3.75 -6.68
N MET A 166 5.66 -3.50 -6.84
CA MET A 166 4.87 -2.85 -5.80
C MET A 166 3.95 -3.84 -5.10
N GLU A 167 4.04 -3.85 -3.78
CA GLU A 167 3.11 -4.52 -2.88
C GLU A 167 2.29 -3.47 -2.12
N VAL A 168 1.00 -3.73 -1.93
CA VAL A 168 0.07 -2.80 -1.30
C VAL A 168 -0.59 -3.44 -0.09
N LYS A 169 -0.61 -2.73 1.02
CA LYS A 169 -1.36 -3.11 2.24
C LYS A 169 -2.38 -2.03 2.55
N GLY A 170 -3.57 -2.43 2.91
CA GLY A 170 -4.66 -1.51 3.20
C GLY A 170 -5.29 -1.72 4.55
N THR A 171 -5.72 -0.63 5.16
CA THR A 171 -6.55 -0.68 6.37
C THR A 171 -7.54 0.48 6.40
N CYS A 172 -8.63 0.26 7.11
CA CYS A 172 -9.64 1.29 7.36
C CYS A 172 -9.75 1.49 8.86
N MET A 173 -9.76 2.75 9.31
CA MET A 173 -9.92 3.18 10.71
C MET A 173 -8.79 2.76 11.67
N ARG A 174 -7.69 2.22 11.19
CA ARG A 174 -6.49 2.03 12.01
C ARG A 174 -5.63 3.29 12.00
N SER A 175 -4.71 3.35 12.96
CA SER A 175 -3.75 4.45 13.02
C SER A 175 -2.65 4.29 11.96
N VAL A 176 -2.02 5.40 11.60
CA VAL A 176 -0.81 5.37 10.75
C VAL A 176 0.31 4.56 11.40
N ALA A 177 0.44 4.63 12.74
CA ALA A 177 1.45 3.87 13.47
C ALA A 177 1.26 2.34 13.36
N GLU A 178 0.01 1.85 13.41
CA GLU A 178 -0.28 0.43 13.19
C GLU A 178 0.05 0.00 11.76
N MET A 179 -0.17 0.87 10.78
CA MET A 179 0.24 0.60 9.41
C MET A 179 1.77 0.56 9.27
N GLN A 180 2.50 1.48 9.93
CA GLN A 180 3.96 1.46 9.94
C GLN A 180 4.51 0.13 10.48
N GLN A 181 3.89 -0.41 11.54
CA GLN A 181 4.25 -1.71 12.06
C GLN A 181 3.99 -2.84 11.05
N THR A 182 2.83 -2.83 10.40
CA THR A 182 2.51 -3.81 9.34
C THR A 182 3.54 -3.75 8.21
N LEU A 183 3.92 -2.55 7.77
CA LEU A 183 4.93 -2.40 6.72
C LEU A 183 6.32 -2.88 7.17
N ALA A 184 6.68 -2.68 8.43
CA ALA A 184 7.95 -3.17 8.97
C ALA A 184 8.04 -4.71 8.95
N GLU A 185 6.91 -5.40 9.12
CA GLU A 185 6.85 -6.86 9.02
C GLU A 185 6.94 -7.37 7.57
N GLU A 186 6.36 -6.61 6.63
CA GLU A 186 6.30 -6.99 5.21
C GLU A 186 7.53 -6.60 4.40
N VAL A 187 8.30 -5.59 4.84
CA VAL A 187 9.45 -5.06 4.09
C VAL A 187 10.48 -6.12 3.75
N PHE A 188 10.65 -7.11 4.61
CA PHE A 188 11.52 -8.25 4.39
C PHE A 188 11.14 -9.05 3.14
N ARG A 189 9.85 -9.36 2.98
CA ARG A 189 9.35 -10.12 1.84
C ARG A 189 9.62 -9.39 0.54
N LEU A 190 9.34 -8.08 0.53
CA LEU A 190 9.64 -7.23 -0.61
C LEU A 190 11.14 -7.16 -0.92
N ALA A 191 11.98 -7.00 0.11
CA ALA A 191 13.43 -6.95 -0.05
C ALA A 191 13.97 -8.26 -0.65
N ALA A 192 13.50 -9.41 -0.15
CA ALA A 192 13.87 -10.72 -0.67
C ALA A 192 13.48 -10.89 -2.14
N PHE A 193 12.25 -10.51 -2.48
CA PHE A 193 11.73 -10.60 -3.83
C PHE A 193 12.46 -9.65 -4.78
N THR A 194 12.68 -8.40 -4.38
CA THR A 194 13.41 -7.40 -5.18
C THR A 194 14.84 -7.87 -5.46
N ALA A 195 15.52 -8.42 -4.45
CA ALA A 195 16.86 -8.94 -4.60
C ALA A 195 16.91 -10.17 -5.52
N ALA A 196 15.94 -11.08 -5.42
CA ALA A 196 15.85 -12.23 -6.32
C ALA A 196 15.55 -11.80 -7.77
N ALA A 197 14.65 -10.83 -7.96
CA ALA A 197 14.32 -10.29 -9.27
C ALA A 197 15.53 -9.59 -9.92
N GLN A 198 16.34 -8.86 -9.12
CA GLN A 198 17.57 -8.23 -9.61
C GLN A 198 18.61 -9.26 -10.09
N ASP A 199 18.71 -10.41 -9.41
CA ASP A 199 19.61 -11.49 -9.86
C ASP A 199 19.14 -12.11 -11.19
N LEU A 200 17.84 -12.19 -11.42
CA LEU A 200 17.26 -12.75 -12.65
C LEU A 200 17.40 -11.77 -13.84
N GLU A 201 17.37 -10.47 -13.58
CA GLU A 201 17.42 -9.45 -14.61
C GLU A 201 18.45 -8.36 -14.23
N PRO A 202 19.75 -8.69 -14.23
CA PRO A 202 20.80 -7.77 -13.74
C PRO A 202 20.98 -6.51 -14.62
N ALA A 203 20.49 -6.54 -15.86
CA ALA A 203 20.58 -5.41 -16.77
C ALA A 203 19.59 -4.28 -16.45
N ARG A 204 18.60 -4.51 -15.55
CA ARG A 204 17.61 -3.52 -15.17
C ARG A 204 17.69 -3.24 -13.67
N ALA A 205 17.51 -1.99 -13.30
CA ALA A 205 17.41 -1.64 -11.89
C ALA A 205 16.04 -2.05 -11.35
N MET A 206 16.02 -2.92 -10.34
CA MET A 206 14.81 -3.32 -9.62
C MET A 206 14.59 -2.40 -8.43
N VAL A 207 13.36 -1.92 -8.27
CA VAL A 207 12.94 -1.11 -7.12
C VAL A 207 11.72 -1.77 -6.50
N GLY A 208 11.85 -2.25 -5.29
CA GLY A 208 10.72 -2.71 -4.50
C GLY A 208 9.98 -1.52 -3.90
N VAL A 209 8.66 -1.51 -4.00
CA VAL A 209 7.81 -0.45 -3.44
C VAL A 209 6.75 -1.07 -2.56
N LEU A 210 6.79 -0.79 -1.27
CA LEU A 210 5.75 -1.21 -0.33
C LEU A 210 4.88 0.00 0.01
N VAL A 211 3.59 -0.12 -0.23
CA VAL A 211 2.63 0.96 0.02
C VAL A 211 1.65 0.53 1.10
N GLY A 212 1.58 1.30 2.18
CA GLY A 212 0.55 1.16 3.21
C GLY A 212 -0.51 2.24 3.06
N VAL A 213 -1.75 1.86 2.84
CA VAL A 213 -2.87 2.79 2.70
C VAL A 213 -3.76 2.74 3.95
N VAL A 214 -3.94 3.91 4.58
CA VAL A 214 -4.87 4.09 5.70
C VAL A 214 -6.04 4.94 5.23
N ILE A 215 -7.24 4.38 5.27
CA ILE A 215 -8.47 5.06 4.91
C ILE A 215 -9.09 5.64 6.19
N HIS A 216 -9.02 6.97 6.35
CA HIS A 216 -9.55 7.67 7.53
C HIS A 216 -11.01 8.06 7.35
N THR A 217 -11.30 8.65 6.21
CA THR A 217 -12.66 9.10 5.81
C THR A 217 -12.87 8.80 4.33
N VAL A 218 -14.05 9.09 3.81
CA VAL A 218 -14.40 8.88 2.39
C VAL A 218 -13.55 9.72 1.42
N ASP A 219 -12.90 10.76 1.91
CA ASP A 219 -12.16 11.77 1.15
C ASP A 219 -10.75 12.03 1.66
N ARG A 220 -10.31 11.36 2.76
CA ARG A 220 -8.96 11.52 3.32
C ARG A 220 -8.30 10.18 3.58
N PHE A 221 -7.19 9.97 2.92
CA PHE A 221 -6.36 8.78 3.04
C PHE A 221 -4.93 9.19 3.40
N SER A 222 -4.19 8.29 4.02
CA SER A 222 -2.73 8.40 4.14
C SER A 222 -2.09 7.24 3.40
N ALA A 223 -0.99 7.50 2.71
CA ALA A 223 -0.19 6.49 2.07
C ALA A 223 1.27 6.58 2.52
N LEU A 224 1.77 5.48 3.03
CA LEU A 224 3.15 5.29 3.49
C LEU A 224 3.90 4.49 2.43
N LEU A 225 4.99 5.04 1.89
CA LEU A 225 5.80 4.40 0.86
C LEU A 225 7.16 4.00 1.41
N ILE A 226 7.54 2.75 1.25
CA ILE A 226 8.91 2.28 1.47
C ILE A 226 9.48 1.86 0.13
N GLU A 227 10.58 2.47 -0.26
CA GLU A 227 11.28 2.11 -1.49
C GLU A 227 12.56 1.34 -1.16
N VAL A 228 12.61 0.10 -1.58
CA VAL A 228 13.76 -0.79 -1.46
C VAL A 228 14.57 -0.71 -2.74
N THR A 229 15.82 -0.32 -2.62
CA THR A 229 16.80 -0.28 -3.73
C THR A 229 18.02 -1.13 -3.41
N LEU A 230 18.70 -1.64 -4.44
CA LEU A 230 19.88 -2.50 -4.36
C LEU A 230 21.12 -1.78 -4.89
#